data_018a10b0890b37a7749a0759f56a43f1
#
_entry.id   018a10b0890b37a7749a0759f56a43f1
#
_cell.length_a   1.000
_cell.length_b   1.000
_cell.length_c   1.000
_cell.angle_alpha   90.00
_cell.angle_beta   90.00
_cell.angle_gamma   90.00
#
_symmetry.space_group_name_H-M   'P 1'
#
loop_
_entity.id
_entity.type
_entity.pdbx_description
1 polymer ?
#
loop_
_entity_poly.entity_id
_entity_poly.type
_entity_poly.pdbx_seq_one_letter_code
_entity_poly.pdbx_strand_id
1 'polypeptide(L)'
;MKKRFTAPVLSLFLLATLSGGRGDAKEPQFATSPAAGSQTPSPNPDAARPVLQILNASSQTVEVYWLKSDSERIGNGRIEPGNETFITTTLGHRFAVVGQQDETEFTVTSTVPVQAFRFDPPDKDGVPAIYTQRVSAGGFPIVASANVNPYALQEAAYLVDLMLAKRPDVRAAMIRSGARLCVLAHNEFTTDQPEFARLSRRAPSGFEGISGKDYWDARARGMGGSQQDPFCSCAEENLLGYPGDPYAAECILIHELAHNIHLRGLVNVDPTFDDRLKATYDAAMAAGLWKGKYPSVNHHEYFAEGVQSWFDNNREDDHDHNHVNTREELLEYDPRLAALCREVFGDTELRYTKPATRLEGHLKGYDPATAPRFEWPERLHEAKAQIRRAAAKRGQKSGIAKNRAQ
;
A
#
# COMPACT_ATOMS: atom_id res chain seq x y z
N MET A 1 -15.10 -47.66 33.44
CA MET A 1 -16.47 -48.22 33.34
C MET A 1 -17.41 -47.17 32.73
N LYS A 2 -17.87 -47.40 31.51
CA LYS A 2 -19.25 -47.41 31.01
C LYS A 2 -20.03 -46.09 31.25
N LYS A 3 -20.78 -45.45 30.34
CA LYS A 3 -21.28 -45.79 29.01
C LYS A 3 -21.80 -44.50 28.35
N ARG A 4 -21.68 -44.45 27.06
CA ARG A 4 -22.45 -43.79 26.03
C ARG A 4 -23.97 -43.65 26.32
N PHE A 5 -24.62 -42.59 25.81
CA PHE A 5 -25.75 -42.78 24.92
C PHE A 5 -26.05 -41.57 24.06
N THR A 6 -26.39 -41.84 22.85
CA THR A 6 -26.61 -41.10 21.62
C THR A 6 -28.09 -40.71 21.42
N ALA A 7 -28.29 -39.59 20.68
CA ALA A 7 -29.22 -39.40 19.54
C ALA A 7 -30.74 -39.19 19.80
N PRO A 8 -31.51 -38.88 18.75
CA PRO A 8 -31.72 -37.59 18.09
C PRO A 8 -33.22 -37.21 18.07
N VAL A 9 -33.61 -36.00 17.72
CA VAL A 9 -35.00 -35.66 17.37
C VAL A 9 -35.08 -34.80 16.14
N LEU A 10 -35.69 -35.31 15.25
CA LEU A 10 -36.28 -35.20 13.95
C LEU A 10 -37.17 -33.94 13.79
N SER A 11 -37.10 -33.42 12.61
CA SER A 11 -37.92 -32.48 11.86
C SER A 11 -39.41 -32.41 12.16
N LEU A 12 -39.96 -31.20 12.00
CA LEU A 12 -41.32 -31.09 11.44
C LEU A 12 -41.43 -29.86 10.52
N PHE A 13 -41.70 -30.12 9.25
CA PHE A 13 -42.18 -29.19 8.24
C PHE A 13 -43.61 -28.75 8.55
N LEU A 14 -43.89 -27.46 8.36
CA LEU A 14 -45.29 -27.03 8.14
C LEU A 14 -45.34 -26.15 6.89
N LEU A 15 -45.90 -26.73 5.83
CA LEU A 15 -46.42 -26.03 4.65
C LEU A 15 -47.66 -25.24 5.03
N ALA A 16 -47.73 -23.98 4.68
CA ALA A 16 -48.98 -23.26 4.53
C ALA A 16 -49.05 -22.66 3.13
N THR A 17 -49.90 -23.25 2.32
CA THR A 17 -50.38 -22.72 1.05
C THR A 17 -51.40 -21.63 1.28
N LEU A 18 -51.23 -20.46 0.67
CA LEU A 18 -52.36 -19.58 0.34
C LEU A 18 -52.16 -19.02 -1.06
N SER A 19 -53.17 -19.31 -1.85
CA SER A 19 -53.38 -18.90 -3.23
C SER A 19 -53.85 -17.44 -3.32
N GLY A 20 -53.52 -16.80 -4.45
CA GLY A 20 -54.37 -15.75 -5.01
C GLY A 20 -53.69 -14.45 -5.40
N GLY A 21 -53.69 -14.16 -6.69
CA GLY A 21 -53.54 -12.81 -7.20
C GLY A 21 -52.58 -12.67 -8.37
N ARG A 22 -53.05 -12.97 -9.60
CA ARG A 22 -52.42 -12.55 -10.84
C ARG A 22 -52.50 -11.01 -10.92
N GLY A 23 -51.36 -10.36 -11.01
CA GLY A 23 -51.21 -8.99 -11.45
C GLY A 23 -50.16 -8.94 -12.52
N ASP A 24 -50.56 -8.61 -13.75
CA ASP A 24 -49.72 -8.46 -14.92
C ASP A 24 -48.68 -7.34 -14.69
N ALA A 25 -47.42 -7.72 -14.50
CA ALA A 25 -46.31 -6.80 -14.54
C ALA A 25 -45.78 -6.76 -15.98
N LYS A 26 -45.98 -5.63 -16.64
CA LYS A 26 -45.37 -5.31 -17.93
C LYS A 26 -43.84 -5.31 -17.79
N GLU A 27 -43.18 -6.07 -18.66
CA GLU A 27 -41.75 -5.97 -18.90
C GLU A 27 -41.38 -4.54 -19.33
N PRO A 28 -40.29 -3.96 -18.79
CA PRO A 28 -39.77 -2.70 -19.32
C PRO A 28 -39.03 -2.99 -20.64
N GLN A 29 -39.53 -2.44 -21.73
CA GLN A 29 -38.88 -2.42 -23.03
C GLN A 29 -37.62 -1.55 -22.90
N PHE A 30 -36.46 -2.16 -23.11
CA PHE A 30 -35.20 -1.40 -23.30
C PHE A 30 -35.26 -0.65 -24.64
N ALA A 31 -35.39 0.67 -24.55
CA ALA A 31 -35.21 1.55 -25.69
C ALA A 31 -33.72 1.56 -26.07
N THR A 32 -33.40 1.11 -27.27
CA THR A 32 -32.09 1.30 -27.90
C THR A 32 -31.89 2.77 -28.20
N SER A 33 -31.07 3.46 -27.40
CA SER A 33 -30.59 4.80 -27.73
C SER A 33 -29.52 4.73 -28.82
N PRO A 34 -29.52 5.66 -29.81
CA PRO A 34 -28.53 5.71 -30.85
C PRO A 34 -27.15 6.02 -30.29
N ALA A 35 -26.11 5.46 -30.92
CA ALA A 35 -24.71 5.66 -30.59
C ALA A 35 -24.40 7.15 -30.46
N ALA A 36 -24.09 7.60 -29.25
CA ALA A 36 -23.56 8.91 -28.98
C ALA A 36 -22.13 8.97 -29.52
N GLY A 37 -21.89 9.90 -30.45
CA GLY A 37 -20.55 10.21 -30.92
C GLY A 37 -19.64 10.56 -29.75
N SER A 38 -18.40 10.09 -29.81
CA SER A 38 -17.35 10.35 -28.81
C SER A 38 -17.07 11.86 -28.75
N GLN A 39 -17.77 12.55 -27.88
CA GLN A 39 -17.35 13.87 -27.43
C GLN A 39 -16.28 13.63 -26.36
N THR A 40 -15.04 14.01 -26.64
CA THR A 40 -13.98 14.17 -25.63
C THR A 40 -14.56 15.07 -24.54
N PRO A 41 -14.58 14.65 -23.27
CA PRO A 41 -15.06 15.51 -22.19
C PRO A 41 -14.22 16.78 -22.18
N SER A 42 -14.85 17.94 -22.11
CA SER A 42 -14.18 19.20 -21.85
C SER A 42 -13.42 19.06 -20.52
N PRO A 43 -12.14 19.49 -20.43
CA PRO A 43 -11.37 19.35 -19.19
C PRO A 43 -12.11 20.08 -18.07
N ASN A 44 -12.39 19.35 -16.97
CA ASN A 44 -12.91 19.94 -15.75
C ASN A 44 -11.87 20.97 -15.25
N PRO A 45 -12.20 22.28 -15.17
CA PRO A 45 -11.26 23.31 -14.73
C PRO A 45 -10.79 23.12 -13.27
N ASP A 46 -11.51 22.33 -12.47
CA ASP A 46 -11.20 22.02 -11.07
C ASP A 46 -10.40 20.70 -10.91
N ALA A 47 -10.10 19.99 -12.00
CA ALA A 47 -9.26 18.81 -11.92
C ALA A 47 -7.83 19.22 -11.52
N ALA A 48 -7.31 18.63 -10.47
CA ALA A 48 -5.94 18.87 -10.02
C ALA A 48 -4.96 18.64 -11.18
N ARG A 49 -4.11 19.65 -11.43
CA ARG A 49 -3.13 19.57 -12.53
C ARG A 49 -2.09 18.50 -12.22
N PRO A 50 -1.62 17.77 -13.25
CA PRO A 50 -0.54 16.79 -13.08
C PRO A 50 0.67 17.37 -12.37
N VAL A 51 1.25 16.57 -11.49
CA VAL A 51 2.46 16.90 -10.71
C VAL A 51 3.55 15.86 -11.01
N LEU A 52 4.69 16.34 -11.46
CA LEU A 52 5.92 15.56 -11.59
C LEU A 52 6.87 15.93 -10.45
N GLN A 53 7.16 14.95 -9.59
CA GLN A 53 8.20 15.03 -8.58
C GLN A 53 9.53 14.59 -9.18
N ILE A 54 10.61 15.33 -8.93
CA ILE A 54 11.97 14.94 -9.27
C ILE A 54 12.78 14.88 -7.99
N LEU A 55 13.29 13.68 -7.67
CA LEU A 55 14.14 13.44 -6.50
C LEU A 55 15.60 13.34 -6.96
N ASN A 56 16.46 14.20 -6.44
CA ASN A 56 17.90 14.09 -6.69
C ASN A 56 18.54 13.20 -5.61
N ALA A 57 18.79 11.95 -5.95
CA ALA A 57 19.46 10.99 -5.07
C ALA A 57 20.95 10.86 -5.33
N SER A 58 21.49 11.63 -6.29
CA SER A 58 22.93 11.69 -6.58
C SER A 58 23.67 12.59 -5.61
N SER A 59 25.00 12.56 -5.70
CA SER A 59 25.89 13.45 -4.92
C SER A 59 26.14 14.81 -5.59
N GLN A 60 25.56 15.07 -6.76
CA GLN A 60 25.76 16.29 -7.53
C GLN A 60 24.47 17.14 -7.60
N THR A 61 24.61 18.42 -7.86
CA THR A 61 23.46 19.28 -8.20
C THR A 61 22.90 18.87 -9.56
N VAL A 62 21.58 18.89 -9.68
CA VAL A 62 20.85 18.53 -10.90
C VAL A 62 20.11 19.74 -11.42
N GLU A 63 20.20 20.00 -12.71
CA GLU A 63 19.39 21.00 -13.41
C GLU A 63 18.20 20.36 -14.11
N VAL A 64 17.08 21.04 -14.06
CA VAL A 64 15.84 20.60 -14.72
C VAL A 64 15.46 21.59 -15.82
N TYR A 65 15.17 21.05 -16.99
CA TYR A 65 14.75 21.86 -18.15
C TYR A 65 13.41 21.30 -18.69
N TRP A 66 12.45 22.16 -18.92
CA TRP A 66 11.28 21.82 -19.72
C TRP A 66 11.68 21.80 -21.21
N LEU A 67 11.45 20.70 -21.90
CA LEU A 67 11.68 20.53 -23.33
C LEU A 67 10.43 21.02 -24.07
N LYS A 68 10.39 22.34 -24.38
CA LYS A 68 9.27 22.94 -25.11
C LYS A 68 9.16 22.41 -26.54
N SER A 69 10.31 22.13 -27.15
CA SER A 69 10.44 21.45 -28.44
C SER A 69 11.76 20.66 -28.46
N ASP A 70 12.07 19.97 -29.56
CA ASP A 70 13.35 19.23 -29.70
C ASP A 70 14.57 20.17 -29.73
N SER A 71 14.36 21.46 -30.02
CA SER A 71 15.43 22.47 -30.09
C SER A 71 15.36 23.54 -29.00
N GLU A 72 14.31 23.59 -28.18
CA GLU A 72 14.10 24.65 -27.19
C GLU A 72 13.97 24.06 -25.77
N ARG A 73 14.93 24.42 -24.90
CA ARG A 73 14.94 24.07 -23.48
C ARG A 73 14.71 25.32 -22.64
N ILE A 74 13.79 25.23 -21.67
CA ILE A 74 13.50 26.30 -20.72
C ILE A 74 13.91 25.81 -19.32
N GLY A 75 14.80 26.56 -18.65
CA GLY A 75 15.24 26.24 -17.29
C GLY A 75 14.06 26.16 -16.31
N ASN A 76 14.01 25.11 -15.50
CA ASN A 76 12.97 24.86 -14.52
C ASN A 76 13.52 24.66 -13.09
N GLY A 77 14.76 25.10 -12.85
CA GLY A 77 15.39 25.15 -11.55
C GLY A 77 16.50 24.11 -11.34
N ARG A 78 17.03 24.12 -10.11
CA ARG A 78 18.12 23.25 -9.64
C ARG A 78 17.66 22.46 -8.42
N ILE A 79 18.19 21.26 -8.26
CA ILE A 79 17.92 20.38 -7.14
C ILE A 79 19.24 19.93 -6.54
N GLU A 80 19.50 20.35 -5.31
CA GLU A 80 20.71 19.97 -4.56
C GLU A 80 20.67 18.46 -4.17
N PRO A 81 21.82 17.83 -3.90
CA PRO A 81 21.91 16.47 -3.45
C PRO A 81 20.93 16.14 -2.29
N GLY A 82 20.18 15.06 -2.44
CA GLY A 82 19.22 14.59 -1.45
C GLY A 82 17.95 15.44 -1.29
N ASN A 83 17.72 16.40 -2.18
CA ASN A 83 16.51 17.23 -2.23
C ASN A 83 15.60 16.81 -3.39
N GLU A 84 14.42 17.41 -3.42
CA GLU A 84 13.39 17.16 -4.43
C GLU A 84 12.69 18.44 -4.87
N THR A 85 12.03 18.40 -6.00
CA THR A 85 11.14 19.46 -6.48
C THR A 85 9.84 18.88 -7.02
N PHE A 86 8.77 19.68 -6.99
CA PHE A 86 7.46 19.33 -7.53
C PHE A 86 7.10 20.30 -8.65
N ILE A 87 6.86 19.78 -9.83
CA ILE A 87 6.55 20.56 -11.04
C ILE A 87 5.09 20.32 -11.40
N THR A 88 4.26 21.36 -11.25
CA THR A 88 2.92 21.34 -11.81
C THR A 88 3.02 21.45 -13.33
N THR A 89 2.46 20.50 -14.06
CA THR A 89 2.69 20.35 -15.49
C THR A 89 1.44 19.94 -16.28
N THR A 90 1.63 19.38 -17.45
CA THR A 90 0.59 18.82 -18.32
C THR A 90 1.07 17.46 -18.80
N LEU A 91 0.15 16.49 -18.95
CA LEU A 91 0.49 15.18 -19.50
C LEU A 91 1.08 15.35 -20.90
N GLY A 92 2.15 14.59 -21.18
CA GLY A 92 2.92 14.68 -22.42
C GLY A 92 4.09 15.68 -22.38
N HIS A 93 4.15 16.59 -21.39
CA HIS A 93 5.33 17.44 -21.24
C HIS A 93 6.58 16.62 -20.92
N ARG A 94 7.70 17.02 -21.52
CA ARG A 94 9.01 16.37 -21.39
C ARG A 94 9.96 17.25 -20.62
N PHE A 95 10.76 16.66 -19.76
CA PHE A 95 11.78 17.35 -18.97
C PHE A 95 13.12 16.65 -19.12
N ALA A 96 14.18 17.42 -19.34
CA ALA A 96 15.55 16.93 -19.21
C ALA A 96 15.98 17.16 -17.76
N VAL A 97 16.57 16.13 -17.16
CA VAL A 97 17.14 16.14 -15.80
C VAL A 97 18.62 15.86 -15.96
N VAL A 98 19.46 16.86 -15.67
CA VAL A 98 20.87 16.89 -16.05
C VAL A 98 21.76 17.03 -14.82
N GLY A 99 22.68 16.10 -14.61
CA GLY A 99 23.72 16.19 -13.60
C GLY A 99 24.79 17.21 -13.98
N GLN A 100 25.16 18.12 -13.06
CA GLN A 100 26.09 19.17 -13.36
C GLN A 100 27.57 18.73 -13.44
N GLN A 101 27.94 17.60 -12.80
CA GLN A 101 29.34 17.15 -12.75
C GLN A 101 29.67 16.17 -13.86
N ASP A 102 28.77 15.25 -14.17
CA ASP A 102 29.04 14.18 -15.14
C ASP A 102 28.25 14.35 -16.45
N GLU A 103 27.45 15.43 -16.55
CA GLU A 103 26.61 15.76 -17.69
C GLU A 103 25.59 14.64 -18.05
N THR A 104 25.37 13.68 -17.13
CA THR A 104 24.36 12.62 -17.33
C THR A 104 22.99 13.25 -17.48
N GLU A 105 22.31 12.95 -18.59
CA GLU A 105 20.99 13.47 -18.89
C GLU A 105 19.96 12.34 -18.99
N PHE A 106 18.85 12.49 -18.28
CA PHE A 106 17.66 11.66 -18.45
C PHE A 106 16.47 12.52 -18.93
N THR A 107 15.73 12.01 -19.89
CA THR A 107 14.47 12.63 -20.31
C THR A 107 13.29 11.94 -19.62
N VAL A 108 12.46 12.73 -18.94
CA VAL A 108 11.26 12.30 -18.24
C VAL A 108 10.03 12.88 -18.91
N THR A 109 9.06 12.04 -19.26
CA THR A 109 7.77 12.46 -19.80
C THR A 109 6.71 12.36 -18.70
N SER A 110 5.93 13.42 -18.48
CA SER A 110 4.76 13.37 -17.61
C SER A 110 3.67 12.51 -18.25
N THR A 111 3.38 11.35 -17.68
CA THR A 111 2.48 10.33 -18.28
C THR A 111 1.28 9.99 -17.42
N VAL A 112 1.29 10.38 -16.14
CA VAL A 112 0.19 10.19 -15.20
C VAL A 112 0.07 11.41 -14.28
N PRO A 113 -1.12 11.67 -13.68
CA PRO A 113 -1.34 12.82 -12.81
C PRO A 113 -0.39 12.95 -11.61
N VAL A 114 -0.05 11.84 -10.96
CA VAL A 114 0.89 11.80 -9.82
C VAL A 114 2.07 10.93 -10.21
N GLN A 115 3.20 11.56 -10.51
CA GLN A 115 4.40 10.88 -11.01
C GLN A 115 5.64 11.34 -10.26
N ALA A 116 6.59 10.44 -10.04
CA ALA A 116 7.92 10.74 -9.53
C ALA A 116 9.00 10.17 -10.45
N PHE A 117 10.14 10.86 -10.48
CA PHE A 117 11.37 10.41 -11.10
C PHE A 117 12.51 10.57 -10.10
N ARG A 118 13.29 9.51 -9.89
CA ARG A 118 14.47 9.53 -9.03
C ARG A 118 15.74 9.57 -9.91
N PHE A 119 16.49 10.66 -9.83
CA PHE A 119 17.77 10.80 -10.50
C PHE A 119 18.87 10.16 -9.64
N ASP A 120 19.39 9.02 -10.09
CA ASP A 120 20.44 8.25 -9.41
C ASP A 120 21.31 7.49 -10.44
N PRO A 121 22.14 8.21 -11.23
CA PRO A 121 22.97 7.57 -12.23
C PRO A 121 23.98 6.60 -11.60
N PRO A 122 24.42 5.58 -12.36
CA PRO A 122 24.13 5.40 -13.79
C PRO A 122 22.81 4.70 -14.12
N ASP A 123 22.01 4.28 -13.13
CA ASP A 123 20.75 3.59 -13.39
C ASP A 123 19.68 4.57 -13.88
N LYS A 124 19.23 4.39 -15.13
CA LYS A 124 18.22 5.24 -15.75
C LYS A 124 16.83 5.13 -15.09
N ASP A 125 16.57 4.02 -14.38
CA ASP A 125 15.32 3.76 -13.69
C ASP A 125 15.39 4.29 -12.23
N GLY A 126 16.51 4.91 -11.86
CA GLY A 126 16.75 5.49 -10.54
C GLY A 126 16.76 4.44 -9.42
N VAL A 127 17.17 3.21 -9.73
CA VAL A 127 17.30 2.14 -8.75
C VAL A 127 18.68 2.18 -8.11
N PRO A 128 18.79 2.35 -6.79
CA PRO A 128 20.07 2.39 -6.11
C PRO A 128 20.92 1.14 -6.34
N ALA A 129 22.24 1.32 -6.48
CA ALA A 129 23.19 0.24 -6.77
C ALA A 129 23.27 -0.86 -5.69
N ILE A 130 22.82 -0.57 -4.46
CA ILE A 130 22.70 -1.57 -3.38
C ILE A 130 21.74 -2.70 -3.75
N TYR A 131 20.73 -2.42 -4.58
CA TYR A 131 19.76 -3.42 -5.01
C TYR A 131 20.29 -4.25 -6.17
N THR A 132 20.94 -5.33 -5.81
CA THR A 132 21.53 -6.31 -6.77
C THR A 132 20.54 -7.38 -7.20
N GLN A 133 19.46 -7.57 -6.44
CA GLN A 133 18.37 -8.48 -6.78
C GLN A 133 17.18 -7.70 -7.30
N ARG A 134 16.63 -8.12 -8.43
CA ARG A 134 15.49 -7.47 -9.08
C ARG A 134 14.55 -8.52 -9.66
N VAL A 135 13.28 -8.43 -9.34
CA VAL A 135 12.20 -9.20 -9.96
C VAL A 135 11.10 -8.27 -10.41
N SER A 136 10.16 -8.80 -11.17
CA SER A 136 9.05 -8.00 -11.73
C SER A 136 7.75 -8.77 -11.56
N ALA A 137 6.73 -8.12 -11.02
CA ALA A 137 5.35 -8.61 -10.96
C ALA A 137 4.52 -7.94 -12.07
N GLY A 138 4.43 -8.59 -13.24
CA GLY A 138 3.76 -8.01 -14.41
C GLY A 138 4.29 -6.63 -14.81
N GLY A 139 5.59 -6.40 -14.69
CA GLY A 139 6.27 -5.13 -14.95
C GLY A 139 6.45 -4.23 -13.73
N PHE A 140 5.74 -4.45 -12.61
CA PHE A 140 5.94 -3.69 -11.38
C PHE A 140 7.27 -4.09 -10.72
N PRO A 141 8.19 -3.13 -10.46
CA PRO A 141 9.54 -3.45 -10.02
C PRO A 141 9.57 -3.81 -8.53
N ILE A 142 10.28 -4.90 -8.22
CA ILE A 142 10.57 -5.35 -6.85
C ILE A 142 12.08 -5.51 -6.75
N VAL A 143 12.68 -4.85 -5.78
CA VAL A 143 14.14 -4.77 -5.63
C VAL A 143 14.59 -5.14 -4.22
N ALA A 144 15.80 -5.66 -4.10
CA ALA A 144 16.39 -5.99 -2.82
C ALA A 144 17.93 -5.98 -2.88
N SER A 145 18.55 -5.84 -1.72
CA SER A 145 19.99 -6.03 -1.54
C SER A 145 20.38 -7.50 -1.73
N ALA A 146 21.69 -7.78 -1.84
CA ALA A 146 22.21 -9.16 -1.89
C ALA A 146 21.92 -9.95 -0.61
N ASN A 147 21.59 -9.30 0.51
CA ASN A 147 21.34 -9.94 1.80
C ASN A 147 19.97 -10.60 1.92
N VAL A 148 19.03 -10.19 1.07
CA VAL A 148 17.65 -10.70 1.09
C VAL A 148 17.60 -12.10 0.50
N ASN A 149 16.86 -13.00 1.14
CA ASN A 149 16.59 -14.33 0.60
C ASN A 149 15.81 -14.20 -0.73
N PRO A 150 16.27 -14.79 -1.85
CA PRO A 150 15.61 -14.68 -3.14
C PRO A 150 14.13 -15.13 -3.14
N TYR A 151 13.77 -16.07 -2.27
CA TYR A 151 12.38 -16.52 -2.13
C TYR A 151 11.46 -15.40 -1.60
N ALA A 152 11.99 -14.42 -0.84
CA ALA A 152 11.18 -13.27 -0.40
C ALA A 152 10.74 -12.40 -1.57
N LEU A 153 11.61 -12.22 -2.59
CA LEU A 153 11.24 -11.48 -3.79
C LEU A 153 10.21 -12.25 -4.63
N GLN A 154 10.32 -13.58 -4.67
CA GLN A 154 9.36 -14.43 -5.39
C GLN A 154 7.99 -14.41 -4.70
N GLU A 155 7.97 -14.46 -3.37
CA GLU A 155 6.74 -14.34 -2.58
C GLU A 155 6.11 -12.96 -2.79
N ALA A 156 6.90 -11.89 -2.72
CA ALA A 156 6.42 -10.53 -2.97
C ALA A 156 5.83 -10.40 -4.38
N ALA A 157 6.50 -10.92 -5.41
CA ALA A 157 6.00 -10.89 -6.78
C ALA A 157 4.68 -11.66 -6.94
N TYR A 158 4.58 -12.83 -6.33
CA TYR A 158 3.37 -13.64 -6.32
C TYR A 158 2.18 -12.86 -5.70
N LEU A 159 2.37 -12.25 -4.54
CA LEU A 159 1.30 -11.49 -3.86
C LEU A 159 0.90 -10.25 -4.68
N VAL A 160 1.86 -9.49 -5.21
CA VAL A 160 1.60 -8.32 -6.07
C VAL A 160 0.81 -8.73 -7.32
N ASP A 161 1.18 -9.84 -7.96
CA ASP A 161 0.49 -10.34 -9.16
C ASP A 161 -0.95 -10.73 -8.84
N LEU A 162 -1.20 -11.40 -7.70
CA LEU A 162 -2.55 -11.78 -7.30
C LEU A 162 -3.41 -10.58 -6.91
N MET A 163 -2.88 -9.64 -6.13
CA MET A 163 -3.61 -8.43 -5.73
C MET A 163 -4.00 -7.57 -6.94
N LEU A 164 -3.14 -7.47 -7.94
CA LEU A 164 -3.35 -6.66 -9.15
C LEU A 164 -3.88 -7.45 -10.36
N ALA A 165 -4.27 -8.73 -10.18
CA ALA A 165 -4.71 -9.59 -11.27
C ALA A 165 -5.90 -9.03 -12.06
N LYS A 166 -6.82 -8.34 -11.39
CA LYS A 166 -8.03 -7.74 -12.00
C LYS A 166 -7.84 -6.29 -12.45
N ARG A 167 -6.69 -5.68 -12.12
CA ARG A 167 -6.42 -4.25 -12.36
C ARG A 167 -5.09 -4.01 -13.07
N PRO A 168 -4.95 -4.49 -14.33
CA PRO A 168 -3.74 -4.19 -15.12
C PRO A 168 -3.57 -2.69 -15.41
N ASP A 169 -4.65 -1.93 -15.44
CA ASP A 169 -4.67 -0.46 -15.57
C ASP A 169 -4.02 0.23 -14.37
N VAL A 170 -4.37 -0.19 -13.14
CA VAL A 170 -3.79 0.30 -11.88
C VAL A 170 -2.31 -0.05 -11.81
N ARG A 171 -1.94 -1.31 -12.12
CA ARG A 171 -0.54 -1.74 -12.19
C ARG A 171 0.28 -0.87 -13.14
N ALA A 172 -0.23 -0.66 -14.35
CA ALA A 172 0.43 0.19 -15.34
C ALA A 172 0.56 1.65 -14.87
N ALA A 173 -0.44 2.17 -14.16
CA ALA A 173 -0.38 3.51 -13.57
C ALA A 173 0.68 3.59 -12.45
N MET A 174 0.75 2.59 -11.56
CA MET A 174 1.79 2.50 -10.52
C MET A 174 3.20 2.52 -11.15
N ILE A 175 3.44 1.71 -12.17
CA ILE A 175 4.74 1.67 -12.89
C ILE A 175 5.06 3.05 -13.47
N ARG A 176 4.13 3.66 -14.21
CA ARG A 176 4.34 5.01 -14.79
C ARG A 176 4.53 6.09 -13.73
N SER A 177 3.95 5.90 -12.54
CA SER A 177 4.11 6.84 -11.43
C SER A 177 5.49 6.77 -10.75
N GLY A 178 6.36 5.85 -11.16
CA GLY A 178 7.67 5.61 -10.55
C GLY A 178 7.63 4.77 -9.27
N ALA A 179 6.51 4.09 -9.01
CA ALA A 179 6.36 3.25 -7.83
C ALA A 179 7.19 1.96 -7.93
N ARG A 180 7.70 1.49 -6.81
CA ARG A 180 8.36 0.19 -6.66
C ARG A 180 8.28 -0.34 -5.23
N LEU A 181 8.49 -1.64 -5.09
CA LEU A 181 8.62 -2.32 -3.79
C LEU A 181 10.09 -2.61 -3.48
N CYS A 182 10.52 -2.23 -2.29
CA CYS A 182 11.85 -2.49 -1.76
C CYS A 182 11.76 -3.52 -0.64
N VAL A 183 12.39 -4.70 -0.81
CA VAL A 183 12.40 -5.74 0.23
C VAL A 183 13.64 -5.58 1.10
N LEU A 184 13.44 -5.58 2.43
CA LEU A 184 14.51 -5.53 3.44
C LEU A 184 14.93 -6.93 3.84
N ALA A 185 16.21 -7.15 4.05
CA ALA A 185 16.67 -8.32 4.78
C ALA A 185 16.29 -8.23 6.28
N HIS A 186 16.23 -9.39 6.96
CA HIS A 186 15.89 -9.45 8.38
C HIS A 186 16.84 -8.62 9.27
N ASN A 187 18.06 -8.36 8.82
CA ASN A 187 19.07 -7.55 9.51
C ASN A 187 19.27 -6.15 8.91
N GLU A 188 18.45 -5.74 7.94
CA GLU A 188 18.36 -4.39 7.41
C GLU A 188 17.14 -3.68 8.00
N PHE A 189 17.20 -2.34 8.10
CA PHE A 189 16.13 -1.54 8.71
C PHE A 189 15.70 -0.42 7.78
N THR A 190 14.56 0.20 8.07
CA THR A 190 13.92 1.19 7.21
C THR A 190 14.89 2.24 6.65
N THR A 191 15.74 2.82 7.51
CA THR A 191 16.66 3.89 7.08
C THR A 191 17.93 3.41 6.39
N ASP A 192 18.16 2.10 6.31
CA ASP A 192 19.25 1.52 5.52
C ASP A 192 18.88 1.46 4.03
N GLN A 193 17.60 1.57 3.70
CA GLN A 193 17.13 1.71 2.32
C GLN A 193 17.35 3.15 1.83
N PRO A 194 18.01 3.35 0.68
CA PRO A 194 18.31 4.70 0.16
C PRO A 194 17.09 5.60 0.00
N GLU A 195 15.93 5.02 -0.35
CA GLU A 195 14.66 5.73 -0.51
C GLU A 195 14.18 6.36 0.80
N PHE A 196 14.42 5.70 1.92
CA PHE A 196 13.99 6.12 3.25
C PHE A 196 15.11 6.71 4.11
N ALA A 197 16.34 6.76 3.60
CA ALA A 197 17.51 7.27 4.35
C ALA A 197 17.31 8.68 4.92
N ARG A 198 16.51 9.53 4.23
CA ARG A 198 16.19 10.88 4.70
C ARG A 198 15.44 10.90 6.04
N LEU A 199 14.72 9.84 6.38
CA LEU A 199 13.98 9.70 7.64
C LEU A 199 14.93 9.66 8.85
N SER A 200 16.19 9.25 8.64
CA SER A 200 17.20 9.21 9.70
C SER A 200 17.57 10.61 10.25
N ARG A 201 17.25 11.69 9.52
CA ARG A 201 17.64 13.07 9.88
C ARG A 201 16.97 13.53 11.17
N ARG A 202 15.73 13.10 11.43
CA ARG A 202 14.95 13.57 12.59
C ARG A 202 13.87 12.58 13.00
N ALA A 203 13.77 12.33 14.31
CA ALA A 203 12.59 11.69 14.90
C ALA A 203 11.40 12.67 14.93
N PRO A 204 10.14 12.17 14.88
CA PRO A 204 8.96 13.02 15.11
C PRO A 204 8.98 13.67 16.49
N SER A 205 8.25 14.78 16.64
CA SER A 205 8.05 15.44 17.95
C SER A 205 7.42 14.47 18.96
N GLY A 206 7.87 14.56 20.22
CA GLY A 206 7.44 13.66 21.29
C GLY A 206 8.34 12.44 21.49
N PHE A 207 9.44 12.34 20.73
CA PHE A 207 10.46 11.29 20.85
C PHE A 207 11.85 11.89 21.05
N GLU A 208 11.94 12.89 21.95
CA GLU A 208 13.19 13.54 22.30
C GLU A 208 14.16 12.54 22.92
N GLY A 209 15.45 12.65 22.53
CA GLY A 209 16.49 11.73 23.00
C GLY A 209 16.66 10.45 22.18
N ILE A 210 15.81 10.24 21.17
CA ILE A 210 15.97 9.16 20.18
C ILE A 210 16.43 9.77 18.84
N SER A 211 17.42 9.14 18.20
CA SER A 211 17.82 9.54 16.86
C SER A 211 16.69 9.28 15.84
N GLY A 212 16.65 10.06 14.74
CA GLY A 212 15.72 9.78 13.65
C GLY A 212 15.89 8.35 13.11
N LYS A 213 17.15 7.92 12.97
CA LYS A 213 17.46 6.55 12.55
C LYS A 213 16.81 5.51 13.47
N ASP A 214 17.05 5.60 14.79
CA ASP A 214 16.53 4.59 15.72
C ASP A 214 15.02 4.62 15.83
N TYR A 215 14.41 5.81 15.74
CA TYR A 215 12.96 5.91 15.72
C TYR A 215 12.35 5.16 14.52
N TRP A 216 12.79 5.48 13.30
CA TRP A 216 12.21 4.91 12.09
C TRP A 216 12.54 3.44 11.92
N ASP A 217 13.76 3.03 12.27
CA ASP A 217 14.16 1.62 12.27
C ASP A 217 13.39 0.78 13.28
N ALA A 218 13.01 1.37 14.43
CA ALA A 218 12.20 0.70 15.45
C ALA A 218 10.69 0.74 15.14
N ARG A 219 10.23 1.73 14.31
CA ARG A 219 8.80 2.01 14.09
C ARG A 219 8.14 0.94 13.24
N ALA A 220 8.79 0.48 12.19
CA ALA A 220 8.17 -0.39 11.20
C ALA A 220 9.17 -1.31 10.49
N ARG A 221 8.66 -2.44 10.00
CA ARG A 221 9.35 -3.37 9.09
C ARG A 221 8.76 -3.31 7.67
N GLY A 222 7.92 -2.33 7.41
CA GLY A 222 7.35 -1.97 6.14
C GLY A 222 6.98 -0.50 6.13
N MET A 223 6.88 0.08 4.95
CA MET A 223 6.46 1.45 4.71
C MET A 223 5.59 1.49 3.45
N GLY A 224 4.42 2.10 3.54
CA GLY A 224 3.57 2.36 2.38
C GLY A 224 4.08 3.50 1.53
N GLY A 225 3.64 3.54 0.29
CA GLY A 225 3.84 4.69 -0.57
C GLY A 225 2.90 5.84 -0.20
N SER A 226 3.20 7.02 -0.75
CA SER A 226 2.34 8.20 -0.65
C SER A 226 2.34 8.96 -1.97
N GLN A 227 1.60 10.05 -2.05
CA GLN A 227 1.69 10.94 -3.22
C GLN A 227 3.07 11.58 -3.37
N GLN A 228 3.80 11.77 -2.26
CA GLN A 228 5.16 12.33 -2.24
C GLN A 228 6.24 11.27 -2.16
N ASP A 229 5.89 10.01 -1.87
CA ASP A 229 6.83 8.91 -1.76
C ASP A 229 6.31 7.70 -2.56
N PRO A 230 6.86 7.45 -3.76
CA PRO A 230 6.37 6.38 -4.63
C PRO A 230 6.80 4.99 -4.17
N PHE A 231 7.70 4.89 -3.19
CA PHE A 231 8.30 3.63 -2.78
C PHE A 231 7.55 3.02 -1.61
N CYS A 232 7.28 1.72 -1.68
CA CYS A 232 6.83 0.94 -0.54
C CYS A 232 7.89 -0.10 -0.17
N SER A 233 7.84 -0.60 1.05
CA SER A 233 8.76 -1.64 1.50
C SER A 233 8.09 -2.65 2.41
N CYS A 234 8.67 -3.83 2.51
CA CYS A 234 8.35 -4.86 3.48
C CYS A 234 9.61 -5.68 3.78
N ALA A 235 9.60 -6.45 4.85
CA ALA A 235 10.75 -7.20 5.28
C ALA A 235 10.60 -8.70 5.00
N GLU A 236 11.73 -9.36 4.71
CA GLU A 236 11.76 -10.78 4.33
C GLU A 236 11.28 -11.71 5.43
N GLU A 237 11.50 -11.35 6.72
CA GLU A 237 11.04 -12.17 7.83
C GLU A 237 9.51 -12.29 7.87
N ASN A 238 8.81 -11.25 7.46
CA ASN A 238 7.35 -11.29 7.35
C ASN A 238 6.89 -12.00 6.08
N LEU A 239 7.54 -11.73 4.94
CA LEU A 239 7.24 -12.41 3.67
C LEU A 239 7.43 -13.92 3.72
N LEU A 240 8.40 -14.41 4.46
CA LEU A 240 8.75 -15.84 4.54
C LEU A 240 8.39 -16.50 5.88
N GLY A 241 7.86 -15.73 6.83
CA GLY A 241 7.43 -16.22 8.14
C GLY A 241 8.58 -16.68 9.03
N TYR A 242 9.66 -15.89 9.11
CA TYR A 242 10.81 -16.25 9.97
C TYR A 242 10.44 -16.30 11.45
N PRO A 243 11.08 -17.17 12.23
CA PRO A 243 10.93 -17.14 13.67
C PRO A 243 11.27 -15.76 14.24
N GLY A 244 10.42 -15.22 15.11
CA GLY A 244 10.61 -13.90 15.73
C GLY A 244 10.05 -12.72 14.93
N ASP A 245 9.43 -12.96 13.76
CA ASP A 245 8.73 -11.93 13.01
C ASP A 245 7.78 -11.13 13.93
N PRO A 246 7.96 -9.80 14.08
CA PRO A 246 7.11 -8.99 14.95
C PRO A 246 5.68 -8.80 14.43
N TYR A 247 5.44 -9.15 13.18
CA TYR A 247 4.15 -9.08 12.48
C TYR A 247 3.66 -10.46 12.05
N ALA A 248 4.01 -11.50 12.81
CA ALA A 248 3.70 -12.88 12.47
C ALA A 248 2.20 -13.19 12.32
N ALA A 249 1.30 -12.32 12.76
CA ALA A 249 -0.14 -12.49 12.61
C ALA A 249 -0.70 -11.97 11.29
N GLU A 250 0.09 -11.19 10.53
CA GLU A 250 -0.33 -10.53 9.30
C GLU A 250 0.78 -10.58 8.23
N CYS A 251 0.47 -10.21 6.99
CA CYS A 251 1.44 -9.94 5.93
C CYS A 251 1.48 -8.44 5.66
N ILE A 252 2.55 -7.80 6.09
CA ILE A 252 2.74 -6.34 5.99
C ILE A 252 2.76 -5.87 4.52
N LEU A 253 3.23 -6.71 3.60
CA LEU A 253 3.20 -6.36 2.18
C LEU A 253 1.79 -6.01 1.70
N ILE A 254 0.76 -6.73 2.14
CA ILE A 254 -0.63 -6.48 1.71
C ILE A 254 -1.08 -5.10 2.17
N HIS A 255 -0.73 -4.68 3.39
CA HIS A 255 -1.01 -3.35 3.93
C HIS A 255 -0.27 -2.25 3.17
N GLU A 256 1.06 -2.36 3.07
CA GLU A 256 1.89 -1.31 2.47
C GLU A 256 1.66 -1.19 0.95
N LEU A 257 1.40 -2.31 0.28
CA LEU A 257 1.04 -2.29 -1.13
C LEU A 257 -0.36 -1.67 -1.35
N ALA A 258 -1.30 -1.83 -0.42
CA ALA A 258 -2.60 -1.18 -0.51
C ALA A 258 -2.48 0.35 -0.54
N HIS A 259 -1.59 0.94 0.29
CA HIS A 259 -1.26 2.37 0.20
C HIS A 259 -0.71 2.73 -1.19
N ASN A 260 0.21 1.93 -1.71
CA ASN A 260 0.82 2.20 -3.02
C ASN A 260 -0.20 2.02 -4.16
N ILE A 261 -1.06 1.01 -4.11
CA ILE A 261 -2.19 0.82 -5.04
C ILE A 261 -3.10 2.04 -5.00
N HIS A 262 -3.47 2.53 -3.81
CA HIS A 262 -4.31 3.71 -3.66
C HIS A 262 -3.63 4.97 -4.23
N LEU A 263 -2.47 5.33 -3.67
CA LEU A 263 -1.87 6.67 -3.84
C LEU A 263 -0.97 6.81 -5.07
N ARG A 264 -0.62 5.70 -5.73
CA ARG A 264 0.20 5.69 -6.96
C ARG A 264 -0.49 5.00 -8.13
N GLY A 265 -1.53 4.21 -7.87
CA GLY A 265 -2.31 3.49 -8.87
C GLY A 265 -3.68 4.14 -9.09
N LEU A 266 -4.58 3.98 -8.14
CA LEU A 266 -5.98 4.39 -8.26
C LEU A 266 -6.16 5.88 -8.49
N VAL A 267 -5.44 6.75 -7.79
CA VAL A 267 -5.50 8.21 -8.01
C VAL A 267 -5.10 8.62 -9.43
N ASN A 268 -4.35 7.78 -10.13
CA ASN A 268 -3.90 8.01 -11.50
C ASN A 268 -4.85 7.47 -12.58
N VAL A 269 -5.79 6.59 -12.21
CA VAL A 269 -6.78 6.00 -13.14
C VAL A 269 -8.21 6.43 -12.83
N ASP A 270 -8.50 6.77 -11.59
CA ASP A 270 -9.79 7.29 -11.12
C ASP A 270 -9.57 8.45 -10.15
N PRO A 271 -9.59 9.70 -10.64
CA PRO A 271 -9.35 10.88 -9.79
C PRO A 271 -10.42 11.08 -8.71
N THR A 272 -11.53 10.34 -8.73
CA THR A 272 -12.60 10.42 -7.72
C THR A 272 -12.47 9.39 -6.61
N PHE A 273 -11.55 8.44 -6.75
CA PHE A 273 -11.44 7.32 -5.80
C PHE A 273 -11.12 7.80 -4.37
N ASP A 274 -10.16 8.71 -4.22
CA ASP A 274 -9.76 9.23 -2.90
C ASP A 274 -10.91 9.96 -2.19
N ASP A 275 -11.67 10.77 -2.92
CA ASP A 275 -12.85 11.46 -2.38
C ASP A 275 -13.95 10.47 -1.96
N ARG A 276 -14.20 9.41 -2.75
CA ARG A 276 -15.16 8.35 -2.42
C ARG A 276 -14.71 7.54 -1.20
N LEU A 277 -13.42 7.22 -1.12
CA LEU A 277 -12.84 6.54 0.02
C LEU A 277 -12.96 7.40 1.28
N LYS A 278 -12.62 8.69 1.18
CA LYS A 278 -12.76 9.63 2.30
C LYS A 278 -14.20 9.76 2.77
N ALA A 279 -15.16 9.86 1.85
CA ALA A 279 -16.59 9.92 2.20
C ALA A 279 -17.05 8.62 2.89
N THR A 280 -16.54 7.47 2.45
CA THR A 280 -16.83 6.16 3.07
C THR A 280 -16.26 6.09 4.49
N TYR A 281 -15.01 6.54 4.67
CA TYR A 281 -14.37 6.66 5.98
C TYR A 281 -15.16 7.58 6.92
N ASP A 282 -15.51 8.78 6.48
CA ASP A 282 -16.26 9.74 7.29
C ASP A 282 -17.61 9.14 7.73
N ALA A 283 -18.29 8.42 6.86
CA ALA A 283 -19.54 7.73 7.17
C ALA A 283 -19.35 6.57 8.17
N ALA A 284 -18.26 5.80 8.06
CA ALA A 284 -17.93 4.75 9.02
C ALA A 284 -17.62 5.33 10.41
N MET A 285 -16.86 6.45 10.46
CA MET A 285 -16.57 7.15 11.72
C MET A 285 -17.83 7.73 12.37
N ALA A 286 -18.73 8.31 11.57
CA ALA A 286 -20.03 8.82 12.05
C ALA A 286 -20.92 7.71 12.59
N ALA A 287 -20.87 6.50 12.00
CA ALA A 287 -21.56 5.31 12.48
C ALA A 287 -20.91 4.68 13.72
N GLY A 288 -19.74 5.17 14.16
CA GLY A 288 -19.00 4.64 15.31
C GLY A 288 -18.23 3.35 15.02
N LEU A 289 -18.09 2.95 13.75
CA LEU A 289 -17.27 1.81 13.34
C LEU A 289 -15.79 2.12 13.60
N TRP A 290 -14.98 1.08 13.81
CA TRP A 290 -13.52 1.15 14.00
C TRP A 290 -13.04 2.07 15.13
N LYS A 291 -13.93 2.48 16.02
CA LYS A 291 -13.65 3.48 17.08
C LYS A 291 -12.48 3.06 17.97
N GLY A 292 -11.40 3.88 17.95
CA GLY A 292 -10.20 3.66 18.76
C GLY A 292 -9.32 2.53 18.24
N LYS A 293 -9.54 2.07 17.00
CA LYS A 293 -8.74 1.07 16.29
C LYS A 293 -7.96 1.72 15.16
N TYR A 294 -6.97 1.04 14.63
CA TYR A 294 -6.04 1.60 13.64
C TYR A 294 -6.72 2.10 12.37
N PRO A 295 -7.76 1.45 11.82
CA PRO A 295 -8.53 1.99 10.70
C PRO A 295 -9.14 3.37 10.95
N SER A 296 -9.30 3.80 12.22
CA SER A 296 -9.84 5.12 12.55
C SER A 296 -8.82 6.27 12.51
N VAL A 297 -7.55 5.99 12.17
CA VAL A 297 -6.47 7.00 12.14
C VAL A 297 -6.68 8.00 11.00
N ASN A 298 -6.93 7.52 9.80
CA ASN A 298 -7.26 8.28 8.60
C ASN A 298 -7.81 7.35 7.51
N HIS A 299 -8.30 7.91 6.41
CA HIS A 299 -8.89 7.13 5.32
C HIS A 299 -7.87 6.25 4.56
N HIS A 300 -6.57 6.56 4.59
CA HIS A 300 -5.55 5.73 3.97
C HIS A 300 -5.33 4.43 4.76
N GLU A 301 -5.22 4.55 6.10
CA GLU A 301 -5.13 3.38 6.99
C GLU A 301 -6.43 2.56 6.98
N TYR A 302 -7.58 3.23 6.93
CA TYR A 302 -8.87 2.60 6.80
C TYR A 302 -8.96 1.71 5.56
N PHE A 303 -8.45 2.19 4.42
CA PHE A 303 -8.41 1.40 3.19
C PHE A 303 -7.43 0.22 3.32
N ALA A 304 -6.21 0.45 3.80
CA ALA A 304 -5.18 -0.59 3.91
C ALA A 304 -5.61 -1.72 4.86
N GLU A 305 -6.21 -1.39 5.99
CA GLU A 305 -6.79 -2.36 6.94
C GLU A 305 -7.97 -3.14 6.33
N GLY A 306 -8.85 -2.45 5.58
CA GLY A 306 -9.92 -3.10 4.83
C GLY A 306 -9.38 -4.06 3.77
N VAL A 307 -8.28 -3.71 3.10
CA VAL A 307 -7.61 -4.59 2.13
C VAL A 307 -7.01 -5.81 2.82
N GLN A 308 -6.40 -5.66 4.00
CA GLN A 308 -5.92 -6.81 4.77
C GLN A 308 -7.09 -7.77 5.10
N SER A 309 -8.18 -7.26 5.63
CA SER A 309 -9.37 -8.09 5.92
C SER A 309 -9.98 -8.69 4.64
N TRP A 310 -9.96 -7.96 3.50
CA TRP A 310 -10.42 -8.49 2.19
C TRP A 310 -9.66 -9.73 1.73
N PHE A 311 -8.39 -9.85 2.12
CA PHE A 311 -7.53 -10.99 1.82
C PHE A 311 -7.34 -11.96 2.99
N ASP A 312 -8.16 -11.90 4.04
CA ASP A 312 -8.09 -12.72 5.27
C ASP A 312 -6.70 -12.65 5.93
N ASN A 313 -6.19 -11.44 6.06
CA ASN A 313 -4.79 -11.20 6.48
C ASN A 313 -4.65 -10.19 7.62
N ASN A 314 -5.74 -9.73 8.23
CA ASN A 314 -5.63 -8.75 9.29
C ASN A 314 -5.39 -9.40 10.65
N ARG A 315 -4.93 -8.63 11.64
CA ARG A 315 -4.88 -9.01 13.05
C ARG A 315 -6.26 -8.88 13.69
N GLU A 316 -6.51 -9.62 14.74
CA GLU A 316 -7.77 -9.60 15.47
C GLU A 316 -7.57 -9.34 16.96
N ASP A 317 -8.55 -8.67 17.58
CA ASP A 317 -8.74 -8.50 19.03
C ASP A 317 -7.49 -8.06 19.81
N ASP A 318 -6.65 -7.22 19.20
CA ASP A 318 -5.52 -6.62 19.87
C ASP A 318 -5.76 -5.12 20.21
N HIS A 319 -4.70 -4.41 20.62
CA HIS A 319 -4.78 -2.99 20.93
C HIS A 319 -5.27 -2.15 19.75
N ASP A 320 -4.82 -2.46 18.54
CA ASP A 320 -5.04 -1.67 17.32
C ASP A 320 -6.18 -2.23 16.44
N HIS A 321 -6.59 -3.50 16.63
CA HIS A 321 -7.55 -4.21 15.79
C HIS A 321 -8.73 -4.75 16.61
N ASN A 322 -9.89 -4.82 15.97
CA ASN A 322 -11.09 -5.52 16.48
C ASN A 322 -11.13 -6.96 15.90
N HIS A 323 -12.30 -7.58 15.91
CA HIS A 323 -12.52 -8.94 15.42
C HIS A 323 -12.51 -9.05 13.88
N VAL A 324 -12.49 -7.94 13.13
CA VAL A 324 -12.65 -7.96 11.66
C VAL A 324 -11.30 -8.27 11.01
N ASN A 325 -11.05 -9.54 10.71
CA ASN A 325 -9.81 -10.00 10.09
C ASN A 325 -10.03 -10.81 8.81
N THR A 326 -11.29 -11.15 8.48
CA THR A 326 -11.67 -11.89 7.27
C THR A 326 -12.56 -11.04 6.36
N ARG A 327 -12.68 -11.47 5.09
CA ARG A 327 -13.56 -10.83 4.11
C ARG A 327 -15.02 -10.90 4.53
N GLU A 328 -15.42 -12.03 5.07
CA GLU A 328 -16.79 -12.29 5.53
C GLU A 328 -17.15 -11.32 6.65
N GLU A 329 -16.29 -11.14 7.62
CA GLU A 329 -16.47 -10.18 8.73
C GLU A 329 -16.46 -8.74 8.25
N LEU A 330 -15.58 -8.39 7.28
CA LEU A 330 -15.58 -7.07 6.67
C LEU A 330 -16.89 -6.77 5.94
N LEU A 331 -17.44 -7.74 5.21
CA LEU A 331 -18.73 -7.61 4.53
C LEU A 331 -19.89 -7.38 5.51
N GLU A 332 -19.84 -8.00 6.67
CA GLU A 332 -20.84 -7.83 7.72
C GLU A 332 -20.68 -6.52 8.48
N TYR A 333 -19.44 -6.19 8.88
CA TYR A 333 -19.14 -5.06 9.77
C TYR A 333 -19.13 -3.72 9.04
N ASP A 334 -18.48 -3.63 7.88
CA ASP A 334 -18.37 -2.42 7.07
C ASP A 334 -18.56 -2.71 5.58
N PRO A 335 -19.83 -2.94 5.15
CA PRO A 335 -20.15 -3.30 3.77
C PRO A 335 -19.78 -2.22 2.75
N ARG A 336 -19.59 -0.95 3.17
CA ARG A 336 -19.16 0.14 2.27
C ARG A 336 -17.67 0.02 1.95
N LEU A 337 -16.84 -0.25 2.95
CA LEU A 337 -15.42 -0.51 2.74
C LEU A 337 -15.22 -1.79 1.92
N ALA A 338 -15.97 -2.85 2.25
CA ALA A 338 -15.97 -4.09 1.48
C ALA A 338 -16.33 -3.88 0.00
N ALA A 339 -17.28 -2.97 -0.28
CA ALA A 339 -17.66 -2.62 -1.66
C ALA A 339 -16.51 -1.93 -2.42
N LEU A 340 -15.76 -1.03 -1.77
CA LEU A 340 -14.55 -0.43 -2.37
C LEU A 340 -13.45 -1.47 -2.60
N CYS A 341 -13.23 -2.38 -1.65
CA CYS A 341 -12.27 -3.48 -1.85
C CYS A 341 -12.69 -4.37 -3.03
N ARG A 342 -13.98 -4.71 -3.15
CA ARG A 342 -14.52 -5.48 -4.29
C ARG A 342 -14.35 -4.74 -5.61
N GLU A 343 -14.56 -3.43 -5.65
CA GLU A 343 -14.34 -2.61 -6.85
C GLU A 343 -12.88 -2.68 -7.31
N VAL A 344 -11.95 -2.63 -6.38
CA VAL A 344 -10.51 -2.62 -6.68
C VAL A 344 -9.99 -4.01 -7.01
N PHE A 345 -10.31 -5.02 -6.21
CA PHE A 345 -9.70 -6.35 -6.28
C PHE A 345 -10.60 -7.41 -6.92
N GLY A 346 -11.89 -7.12 -7.10
CA GLY A 346 -12.89 -8.09 -7.56
C GLY A 346 -13.18 -9.17 -6.52
N ASP A 347 -14.04 -10.11 -6.89
CA ASP A 347 -14.30 -11.32 -6.11
C ASP A 347 -13.20 -12.35 -6.37
N THR A 348 -11.95 -11.98 -6.03
CA THR A 348 -10.79 -12.87 -6.15
C THR A 348 -10.89 -14.04 -5.17
N GLU A 349 -10.39 -15.22 -5.58
CA GLU A 349 -10.27 -16.38 -4.71
C GLU A 349 -9.09 -16.26 -3.72
N LEU A 350 -8.22 -15.27 -3.92
CA LEU A 350 -7.09 -15.07 -3.03
C LEU A 350 -7.58 -14.87 -1.59
N ARG A 351 -7.10 -15.77 -0.73
CA ARG A 351 -7.06 -15.65 0.72
C ARG A 351 -5.61 -15.86 1.12
N TYR A 352 -5.11 -14.96 1.93
CA TYR A 352 -3.72 -15.08 2.35
C TYR A 352 -3.54 -16.31 3.23
N THR A 353 -2.46 -17.04 3.00
CA THR A 353 -2.00 -18.12 3.85
C THR A 353 -0.51 -17.98 4.11
N LYS A 354 -0.06 -18.48 5.26
CA LYS A 354 1.36 -18.40 5.62
C LYS A 354 2.23 -19.12 4.59
N PRO A 355 3.40 -18.57 4.21
CA PRO A 355 4.31 -19.18 3.25
C PRO A 355 4.68 -20.62 3.59
N ALA A 356 4.89 -20.93 4.88
CA ALA A 356 5.21 -22.27 5.35
C ALA A 356 4.11 -23.32 5.06
N THR A 357 2.89 -22.90 4.74
CA THR A 357 1.76 -23.80 4.40
C THR A 357 1.63 -24.07 2.89
N ARG A 358 2.47 -23.43 2.04
CA ARG A 358 2.38 -23.52 0.57
C ARG A 358 3.76 -23.50 -0.09
N LEU A 359 4.61 -24.45 0.29
CA LEU A 359 6.00 -24.57 -0.19
C LEU A 359 6.12 -25.12 -1.62
N GLU A 360 5.10 -24.90 -2.46
CA GLU A 360 5.06 -25.28 -3.85
C GLU A 360 5.13 -24.04 -4.76
N GLY A 361 5.11 -24.26 -6.07
CA GLY A 361 5.10 -23.16 -7.05
C GLY A 361 6.34 -22.27 -6.90
N HIS A 362 6.15 -21.00 -6.63
CA HIS A 362 7.22 -20.00 -6.50
C HIS A 362 8.08 -20.17 -5.24
N LEU A 363 7.60 -20.90 -4.22
CA LEU A 363 8.37 -21.23 -3.01
C LEU A 363 8.96 -22.66 -3.03
N LYS A 364 8.87 -23.36 -4.16
CA LYS A 364 9.45 -24.70 -4.30
C LYS A 364 10.96 -24.67 -4.05
N GLY A 365 11.41 -25.43 -3.05
CA GLY A 365 12.80 -25.48 -2.63
C GLY A 365 13.17 -24.53 -1.49
N TYR A 366 12.26 -23.67 -1.06
CA TYR A 366 12.42 -22.93 0.20
C TYR A 366 12.28 -23.88 1.39
N ASP A 367 13.24 -23.85 2.29
CA ASP A 367 13.21 -24.60 3.55
C ASP A 367 13.06 -23.65 4.75
N PRO A 368 11.87 -23.54 5.36
CA PRO A 368 11.65 -22.68 6.53
C PRO A 368 12.52 -23.04 7.74
N ALA A 369 13.02 -24.28 7.84
CA ALA A 369 13.87 -24.70 8.94
C ALA A 369 15.27 -24.04 8.90
N THR A 370 15.69 -23.56 7.74
CA THR A 370 16.95 -22.83 7.56
C THR A 370 16.82 -21.32 7.76
N ALA A 371 15.60 -20.83 7.98
CA ALA A 371 15.33 -19.41 8.12
C ALA A 371 16.03 -18.83 9.37
N PRO A 372 16.70 -17.67 9.25
CA PRO A 372 17.25 -16.99 10.41
C PRO A 372 16.15 -16.52 11.35
N ARG A 373 16.49 -16.39 12.64
CA ARG A 373 15.57 -15.77 13.60
C ARG A 373 15.69 -14.26 13.52
N PHE A 374 14.55 -13.56 13.39
CA PHE A 374 14.52 -12.12 13.53
C PHE A 374 14.64 -11.70 14.99
N GLU A 375 15.53 -10.75 15.26
CA GLU A 375 15.70 -10.14 16.58
C GLU A 375 15.93 -8.64 16.44
N TRP A 376 15.27 -7.87 17.31
CA TRP A 376 15.52 -6.44 17.37
C TRP A 376 16.91 -6.17 17.96
N PRO A 377 17.79 -5.42 17.27
CA PRO A 377 19.10 -5.08 17.82
C PRO A 377 18.95 -4.19 19.07
N GLU A 378 19.90 -4.33 20.00
CA GLU A 378 19.90 -3.63 21.29
C GLU A 378 19.69 -2.11 21.16
N ARG A 379 20.31 -1.48 20.16
CA ARG A 379 20.14 -0.03 19.89
C ARG A 379 18.69 0.41 19.72
N LEU A 380 17.78 -0.48 19.31
CA LEU A 380 16.37 -0.18 19.04
C LEU A 380 15.46 -0.44 20.23
N HIS A 381 15.94 -1.08 21.31
CA HIS A 381 15.10 -1.46 22.44
C HIS A 381 14.46 -0.25 23.12
N GLU A 382 15.22 0.83 23.36
CA GLU A 382 14.68 2.05 23.98
C GLU A 382 13.68 2.75 23.06
N ALA A 383 13.99 2.87 21.76
CA ALA A 383 13.08 3.47 20.79
C ALA A 383 11.75 2.69 20.73
N LYS A 384 11.80 1.36 20.69
CA LYS A 384 10.59 0.51 20.75
C LYS A 384 9.81 0.70 22.05
N ALA A 385 10.50 0.77 23.18
CA ALA A 385 9.84 1.01 24.47
C ALA A 385 9.11 2.36 24.49
N GLN A 386 9.72 3.42 23.96
CA GLN A 386 9.08 4.75 23.89
C GLN A 386 7.89 4.75 22.92
N ILE A 387 8.01 4.13 21.75
CA ILE A 387 6.91 4.01 20.77
C ILE A 387 5.71 3.29 21.42
N ARG A 388 5.95 2.18 22.10
CA ARG A 388 4.90 1.43 22.82
C ARG A 388 4.24 2.28 23.92
N ARG A 389 5.03 3.02 24.72
CA ARG A 389 4.51 3.93 25.76
C ARG A 389 3.65 5.04 25.14
N ALA A 390 4.06 5.59 24.00
CA ALA A 390 3.30 6.64 23.31
C ALA A 390 1.97 6.09 22.75
N ALA A 391 1.96 4.88 22.19
CA ALA A 391 0.76 4.21 21.73
C ALA A 391 -0.24 3.95 22.89
N ALA A 392 0.24 3.40 24.00
CA ALA A 392 -0.59 3.15 25.19
C ALA A 392 -1.24 4.44 25.75
N LYS A 393 -0.50 5.56 25.77
CA LYS A 393 -1.04 6.86 26.19
C LYS A 393 -2.14 7.40 25.27
N ARG A 394 -2.06 7.14 23.97
CA ARG A 394 -3.12 7.53 23.01
C ARG A 394 -4.40 6.74 23.26
N GLY A 395 -4.29 5.43 23.47
CA GLY A 395 -5.43 4.58 23.82
C GLY A 395 -6.13 5.00 25.13
N GLN A 396 -5.36 5.39 26.15
CA GLN A 396 -5.93 5.89 27.44
C GLN A 396 -6.65 7.23 27.29
N LYS A 397 -6.13 8.17 26.48
CA LYS A 397 -6.79 9.46 26.24
C LYS A 397 -8.13 9.30 25.51
N SER A 398 -8.22 8.38 24.58
CA SER A 398 -9.49 8.05 23.90
C SER A 398 -10.50 7.37 24.85
N GLY A 399 -10.03 6.61 25.85
CA GLY A 399 -10.85 6.01 26.91
C GLY A 399 -11.37 7.01 27.97
N ILE A 400 -10.54 8.00 28.35
CA ILE A 400 -10.91 9.01 29.36
C ILE A 400 -11.91 10.03 28.81
N ALA A 401 -11.82 10.36 27.51
CA ALA A 401 -12.81 11.20 26.85
C ALA A 401 -14.21 10.55 26.84
N LYS A 402 -14.30 9.22 26.86
CA LYS A 402 -15.57 8.49 26.99
C LYS A 402 -16.23 8.63 28.36
N ASN A 403 -15.43 8.62 29.46
CA ASN A 403 -15.97 8.70 30.83
C ASN A 403 -16.37 10.10 31.27
N ARG A 404 -16.06 11.13 30.49
CA ARG A 404 -16.49 12.53 30.73
C ARG A 404 -17.71 12.95 29.90
N ALA A 405 -18.16 12.11 29.00
CA ALA A 405 -19.31 12.34 28.11
C ALA A 405 -20.53 11.45 28.48
N GLN A 406 -20.44 10.67 29.55
CA GLN A 406 -21.53 10.01 30.28
C GLN A 406 -21.76 10.79 31.61
#